data_311779be880662333d07039dd96968d1
#
_entry.id   311779be880662333d07039dd96968d1
#
_cell.length_a   1.000
_cell.length_b   1.000
_cell.length_c   1.000
_cell.angle_alpha   90.00
_cell.angle_beta   90.00
_cell.angle_gamma   90.00
#
_symmetry.space_group_name_H-M   'P 1'
#
loop_
_entity.id
_entity.type
_entity.pdbx_description
1 polymer ?
#
loop_
_entity_poly.entity_id
_entity_poly.type
_entity_poly.pdbx_seq_one_letter_code
_entity_poly.pdbx_strand_id
1 'polypeptide(L)'
;TRPFTFEGRRRANNAKDGIEELKKYVDSLIVVSNDNLLEVIGRKPIEEAFQAADNILRQGVQTISDLIAVPALVNLDFADVRSVMQNQGRALIGIGMAEGEDKAVSAAEKAIQSPLLEAQIAGAKSAIINITGGDKVSLFDAQNAVAVIQDAAGGEVDCIFGIAINEQLGDA
;
A
#
# COMPACT_ATOMS: atom_id res chain seq x y z
N THR A 1 -5.85 -7.48 10.39
CA THR A 1 -4.70 -8.36 10.10
C THR A 1 -5.04 -9.82 10.34
N ARG A 2 -4.31 -10.71 9.69
CA ARG A 2 -4.23 -12.11 10.07
C ARG A 2 -3.03 -12.31 11.00
N PRO A 3 -3.20 -13.07 12.09
CA PRO A 3 -2.13 -13.32 13.04
C PRO A 3 -0.99 -14.14 12.42
N PHE A 4 0.17 -14.11 13.05
CA PHE A 4 1.24 -15.04 12.72
C PHE A 4 0.79 -16.49 12.94
N THR A 5 1.29 -17.41 12.11
CA THR A 5 0.97 -18.85 12.21
C THR A 5 1.33 -19.42 13.59
N PHE A 6 2.41 -18.94 14.23
CA PHE A 6 2.80 -19.41 15.57
C PHE A 6 1.84 -18.99 16.69
N GLU A 7 0.95 -18.01 16.49
CA GLU A 7 -0.04 -17.59 17.46
C GLU A 7 -1.20 -18.59 17.61
N GLY A 8 -1.29 -19.57 16.73
CA GLY A 8 -2.14 -20.75 16.83
C GLY A 8 -3.53 -20.60 16.19
N ARG A 9 -4.16 -21.77 16.02
CA ARG A 9 -5.44 -21.91 15.27
C ARG A 9 -6.59 -21.09 15.84
N ARG A 10 -6.65 -20.90 17.15
CA ARG A 10 -7.74 -20.14 17.78
C ARG A 10 -7.73 -18.68 17.32
N ARG A 11 -6.55 -18.04 17.30
CA ARG A 11 -6.41 -16.66 16.84
C ARG A 11 -6.67 -16.55 15.32
N ALA A 12 -6.19 -17.51 14.54
CA ALA A 12 -6.45 -17.56 13.10
C ALA A 12 -7.95 -17.65 12.79
N ASN A 13 -8.70 -18.50 13.50
CA ASN A 13 -10.15 -18.62 13.32
C ASN A 13 -10.88 -17.33 13.74
N ASN A 14 -10.53 -16.74 14.89
CA ASN A 14 -11.11 -15.48 15.32
C ASN A 14 -10.88 -14.36 14.29
N ALA A 15 -9.69 -14.28 13.71
CA ALA A 15 -9.38 -13.31 12.67
C ALA A 15 -10.21 -13.56 11.39
N LYS A 16 -10.35 -14.83 10.98
CA LYS A 16 -11.17 -15.20 9.83
C LYS A 16 -12.63 -14.78 10.02
N ASP A 17 -13.21 -15.14 11.15
CA ASP A 17 -14.62 -14.85 11.48
C ASP A 17 -14.83 -13.32 11.56
N GLY A 18 -13.91 -12.59 12.19
CA GLY A 18 -13.95 -11.14 12.27
C GLY A 18 -13.83 -10.45 10.90
N ILE A 19 -12.98 -10.95 10.00
CA ILE A 19 -12.84 -10.46 8.64
C ILE A 19 -14.13 -10.68 7.85
N GLU A 20 -14.71 -11.88 7.91
CA GLU A 20 -15.97 -12.19 7.21
C GLU A 20 -17.14 -11.37 7.74
N GLU A 21 -17.18 -11.09 9.03
CA GLU A 21 -18.21 -10.21 9.61
C GLU A 21 -18.00 -8.76 9.17
N LEU A 22 -16.76 -8.24 9.25
CA LEU A 22 -16.43 -6.85 8.90
C LEU A 22 -16.75 -6.53 7.44
N LYS A 23 -16.53 -7.48 6.52
CA LYS A 23 -16.85 -7.32 5.09
C LYS A 23 -18.29 -6.92 4.80
N LYS A 24 -19.22 -7.22 5.70
CA LYS A 24 -20.64 -6.90 5.52
C LYS A 24 -20.96 -5.42 5.76
N TYR A 25 -20.06 -4.69 6.41
CA TYR A 25 -20.29 -3.33 6.90
C TYR A 25 -19.36 -2.27 6.30
N VAL A 26 -18.39 -2.70 5.49
CA VAL A 26 -17.39 -1.79 4.90
C VAL A 26 -17.40 -1.84 3.38
N ASP A 27 -17.12 -0.71 2.74
CA ASP A 27 -17.03 -0.60 1.29
C ASP A 27 -15.77 -1.23 0.72
N SER A 28 -14.65 -1.09 1.43
CA SER A 28 -13.35 -1.64 1.07
C SER A 28 -12.66 -2.22 2.30
N LEU A 29 -12.00 -3.36 2.14
CA LEU A 29 -11.27 -4.03 3.21
C LEU A 29 -9.87 -4.43 2.75
N ILE A 30 -8.87 -3.88 3.43
CA ILE A 30 -7.47 -4.26 3.28
C ILE A 30 -7.14 -5.27 4.39
N VAL A 31 -6.68 -6.46 4.00
CA VAL A 31 -6.22 -7.49 4.92
C VAL A 31 -4.72 -7.67 4.74
N VAL A 32 -3.97 -7.62 5.83
CA VAL A 32 -2.53 -7.85 5.85
C VAL A 32 -2.23 -9.12 6.64
N SER A 33 -1.46 -10.04 6.06
CA SER A 33 -0.98 -11.25 6.75
C SER A 33 0.31 -10.94 7.49
N ASN A 34 0.32 -11.20 8.80
CA ASN A 34 1.55 -11.03 9.57
C ASN A 34 2.66 -12.01 9.13
N ASP A 35 2.31 -13.19 8.61
CA ASP A 35 3.30 -14.13 8.07
C ASP A 35 4.04 -13.55 6.86
N ASN A 36 3.35 -12.82 5.99
CA ASN A 36 3.96 -12.17 4.84
C ASN A 36 4.94 -11.07 5.27
N LEU A 37 4.73 -10.45 6.44
CA LEU A 37 5.66 -9.48 7.01
C LEU A 37 6.99 -10.10 7.40
N LEU A 38 7.02 -11.40 7.79
CA LEU A 38 8.28 -12.09 8.11
C LEU A 38 9.23 -12.18 6.92
N GLU A 39 8.70 -12.22 5.70
CA GLU A 39 9.52 -12.20 4.48
C GLU A 39 10.23 -10.85 4.29
N VAL A 40 9.57 -9.76 4.68
CA VAL A 40 10.14 -8.40 4.62
C VAL A 40 11.10 -8.14 5.78
N ILE A 41 10.72 -8.57 6.98
CA ILE A 41 11.44 -8.24 8.21
C ILE A 41 12.68 -9.12 8.39
N GLY A 42 12.64 -10.34 7.85
CA GLY A 42 13.72 -11.32 8.04
C GLY A 42 13.80 -11.85 9.47
N ARG A 43 15.01 -12.27 9.88
CA ARG A 43 15.27 -12.84 11.21
C ARG A 43 15.45 -11.75 12.26
N LYS A 44 14.37 -11.11 12.67
CA LYS A 44 14.36 -10.12 13.74
C LYS A 44 13.77 -10.66 15.05
N PRO A 45 14.08 -10.05 16.20
CA PRO A 45 13.40 -10.34 17.47
C PRO A 45 11.90 -10.23 17.34
N ILE A 46 11.15 -11.02 18.12
CA ILE A 46 9.69 -11.09 18.04
C ILE A 46 9.01 -9.74 18.31
N GLU A 47 9.58 -8.94 19.20
CA GLU A 47 9.10 -7.59 19.50
C GLU A 47 9.19 -6.67 18.27
N GLU A 48 10.31 -6.72 17.56
CA GLU A 48 10.48 -5.95 16.32
C GLU A 48 9.55 -6.42 15.20
N ALA A 49 9.21 -7.73 15.18
CA ALA A 49 8.25 -8.25 14.21
C ALA A 49 6.83 -7.70 14.45
N PHE A 50 6.38 -7.59 15.70
CA PHE A 50 5.12 -6.97 16.04
C PHE A 50 5.13 -5.47 15.76
N GLN A 51 6.20 -4.76 16.10
CA GLN A 51 6.35 -3.34 15.77
C GLN A 51 6.30 -3.08 14.26
N ALA A 52 6.89 -3.96 13.46
CA ALA A 52 6.83 -3.86 12.01
C ALA A 52 5.39 -4.06 11.49
N ALA A 53 4.64 -5.02 12.04
CA ALA A 53 3.23 -5.21 11.71
C ALA A 53 2.41 -3.96 12.03
N ASP A 54 2.59 -3.37 13.21
CA ASP A 54 1.94 -2.13 13.62
C ASP A 54 2.30 -0.96 12.69
N ASN A 55 3.57 -0.85 12.30
CA ASN A 55 4.04 0.19 11.40
C ASN A 55 3.40 0.10 10.01
N ILE A 56 3.24 -1.09 9.46
CA ILE A 56 2.59 -1.29 8.16
C ILE A 56 1.12 -0.84 8.22
N LEU A 57 0.41 -1.22 9.27
CA LEU A 57 -0.97 -0.78 9.46
C LEU A 57 -1.07 0.74 9.61
N ARG A 58 -0.17 1.33 10.40
CA ARG A 58 -0.08 2.77 10.57
C ARG A 58 0.21 3.47 9.25
N GLN A 59 1.18 2.98 8.46
CA GLN A 59 1.48 3.51 7.14
C GLN A 59 0.29 3.42 6.19
N GLY A 60 -0.44 2.30 6.19
CA GLY A 60 -1.63 2.14 5.35
C GLY A 60 -2.70 3.18 5.64
N VAL A 61 -3.00 3.43 6.92
CA VAL A 61 -3.95 4.48 7.32
C VAL A 61 -3.40 5.87 7.01
N GLN A 62 -2.14 6.11 7.34
CA GLN A 62 -1.50 7.40 7.14
C GLN A 62 -1.43 7.78 5.65
N THR A 63 -1.07 6.85 4.77
CA THR A 63 -1.01 7.10 3.32
C THR A 63 -2.33 7.63 2.78
N ILE A 64 -3.46 7.01 3.17
CA ILE A 64 -4.78 7.47 2.72
C ILE A 64 -5.14 8.83 3.34
N SER A 65 -4.81 9.03 4.61
CA SER A 65 -5.07 10.30 5.30
C SER A 65 -4.23 11.44 4.73
N ASP A 66 -2.97 11.18 4.45
CA ASP A 66 -2.03 12.17 3.94
C ASP A 66 -2.40 12.64 2.52
N LEU A 67 -2.94 11.76 1.68
CA LEU A 67 -3.44 12.13 0.35
C LEU A 67 -4.49 13.24 0.39
N ILE A 68 -5.27 13.30 1.47
CA ILE A 68 -6.37 14.25 1.64
C ILE A 68 -5.94 15.45 2.50
N ALA A 69 -5.18 15.20 3.56
CA ALA A 69 -4.90 16.19 4.62
C ALA A 69 -3.61 16.97 4.42
N VAL A 70 -2.62 16.40 3.74
CA VAL A 70 -1.31 17.03 3.55
C VAL A 70 -1.28 17.78 2.23
N PRO A 71 -0.92 19.09 2.22
CA PRO A 71 -0.70 19.83 1.00
C PRO A 71 0.41 19.17 0.17
N ALA A 72 0.10 18.83 -1.08
CA ALA A 72 0.99 18.14 -1.99
C ALA A 72 1.04 18.87 -3.35
N LEU A 73 1.98 18.50 -4.22
CA LEU A 73 2.06 19.05 -5.58
C LEU A 73 0.84 18.66 -6.43
N VAL A 74 0.37 17.43 -6.24
CA VAL A 74 -0.88 16.93 -6.81
C VAL A 74 -1.73 16.42 -5.65
N ASN A 75 -2.78 17.15 -5.34
CA ASN A 75 -3.71 16.82 -4.28
C ASN A 75 -4.88 16.02 -4.81
N LEU A 76 -5.35 15.09 -4.00
CA LEU A 76 -6.62 14.41 -4.18
C LEU A 76 -7.62 14.93 -3.16
N ASP A 77 -8.86 15.12 -3.57
CA ASP A 77 -9.91 15.43 -2.62
C ASP A 77 -10.60 14.16 -2.09
N PHE A 78 -11.43 14.33 -1.07
CA PHE A 78 -12.16 13.20 -0.47
C PHE A 78 -13.11 12.52 -1.48
N ALA A 79 -13.65 13.26 -2.44
CA ALA A 79 -14.54 12.72 -3.44
C ALA A 79 -13.82 11.78 -4.40
N ASP A 80 -12.58 12.10 -4.79
CA ASP A 80 -11.72 11.26 -5.62
C ASP A 80 -11.43 9.92 -4.91
N VAL A 81 -10.92 9.99 -3.68
CA VAL A 81 -10.62 8.80 -2.88
C VAL A 81 -11.88 7.96 -2.65
N ARG A 82 -13.01 8.60 -2.36
CA ARG A 82 -14.30 7.91 -2.18
C ARG A 82 -14.73 7.17 -3.44
N SER A 83 -14.61 7.79 -4.62
CA SER A 83 -15.02 7.18 -5.88
C SER A 83 -14.30 5.87 -6.17
N VAL A 84 -13.01 5.81 -5.79
CA VAL A 84 -12.15 4.63 -5.99
C VAL A 84 -12.35 3.57 -4.91
N MET A 85 -12.71 3.95 -3.69
CA MET A 85 -12.80 3.01 -2.56
C MET A 85 -14.23 2.51 -2.27
N GLN A 86 -15.26 3.19 -2.74
CA GLN A 86 -16.64 2.84 -2.42
C GLN A 86 -17.08 1.55 -3.13
N ASN A 87 -17.61 0.59 -2.38
CA ASN A 87 -18.13 -0.70 -2.88
C ASN A 87 -17.11 -1.58 -3.62
N GLN A 88 -15.81 -1.43 -3.34
CA GLN A 88 -14.77 -2.23 -4.01
C GLN A 88 -14.52 -3.59 -3.36
N GLY A 89 -14.96 -3.79 -2.14
CA GLY A 89 -14.81 -5.05 -1.42
C GLY A 89 -13.37 -5.30 -0.97
N ARG A 90 -12.60 -6.12 -1.71
CA ARG A 90 -11.22 -6.41 -1.34
C ARG A 90 -10.26 -5.38 -1.92
N ALA A 91 -9.45 -4.79 -1.08
CA ALA A 91 -8.36 -3.91 -1.47
C ALA A 91 -7.01 -4.49 -1.03
N LEU A 92 -5.96 -4.13 -1.75
CA LEU A 92 -4.58 -4.54 -1.49
C LEU A 92 -3.74 -3.29 -1.19
N ILE A 93 -2.67 -3.48 -0.42
CA ILE A 93 -1.69 -2.43 -0.16
C ILE A 93 -0.29 -2.95 -0.48
N GLY A 94 0.47 -2.20 -1.27
CA GLY A 94 1.87 -2.45 -1.55
C GLY A 94 2.70 -1.21 -1.26
N ILE A 95 3.90 -1.40 -0.76
CA ILE A 95 4.83 -0.32 -0.44
C ILE A 95 6.16 -0.65 -1.10
N GLY A 96 6.73 0.31 -1.81
CA GLY A 96 8.05 0.20 -2.42
C GLY A 96 8.87 1.45 -2.17
N MET A 97 10.16 1.28 -1.95
CA MET A 97 11.12 2.36 -1.75
C MET A 97 12.37 2.08 -2.56
N ALA A 98 12.90 3.10 -3.22
CA ALA A 98 14.12 3.01 -3.99
C ALA A 98 14.87 4.35 -4.02
N GLU A 99 16.15 4.28 -4.31
CA GLU A 99 17.06 5.40 -4.48
C GLU A 99 17.81 5.27 -5.82
N GLY A 100 18.37 6.35 -6.31
CA GLY A 100 19.17 6.35 -7.54
C GLY A 100 18.43 6.83 -8.78
N GLU A 101 18.99 6.53 -9.96
CA GLU A 101 18.56 7.13 -11.23
C GLU A 101 17.17 6.64 -11.68
N ASP A 102 16.88 5.34 -11.51
CA ASP A 102 15.59 4.72 -11.87
C ASP A 102 14.68 4.48 -10.65
N LYS A 103 14.78 5.32 -9.63
CA LYS A 103 14.12 5.14 -8.34
C LYS A 103 12.60 4.99 -8.44
N ALA A 104 11.95 5.75 -9.31
CA ALA A 104 10.50 5.72 -9.46
C ALA A 104 10.01 4.36 -10.00
N VAL A 105 10.65 3.84 -11.04
CA VAL A 105 10.35 2.52 -11.60
C VAL A 105 10.65 1.42 -10.59
N SER A 106 11.84 1.46 -9.99
CA SER A 106 12.25 0.47 -8.98
C SER A 106 11.34 0.47 -7.74
N ALA A 107 10.89 1.63 -7.29
CA ALA A 107 9.95 1.73 -6.18
C ALA A 107 8.57 1.15 -6.55
N ALA A 108 8.07 1.47 -7.75
CA ALA A 108 6.82 0.91 -8.26
C ALA A 108 6.89 -0.62 -8.39
N GLU A 109 7.96 -1.17 -8.95
CA GLU A 109 8.19 -2.61 -9.05
C GLU A 109 8.21 -3.28 -7.67
N LYS A 110 8.90 -2.69 -6.69
CA LYS A 110 8.91 -3.20 -5.32
C LYS A 110 7.53 -3.12 -4.66
N ALA A 111 6.75 -2.08 -4.95
CA ALA A 111 5.40 -1.94 -4.43
C ALA A 111 4.47 -3.05 -4.96
N ILE A 112 4.50 -3.33 -6.27
CA ILE A 112 3.69 -4.39 -6.89
C ILE A 112 4.17 -5.80 -6.57
N GLN A 113 5.43 -5.97 -6.18
CA GLN A 113 6.02 -7.24 -5.72
C GLN A 113 6.03 -7.35 -4.19
N SER A 114 5.48 -6.36 -3.49
CA SER A 114 5.49 -6.32 -2.03
C SER A 114 4.86 -7.59 -1.45
N PRO A 115 5.53 -8.29 -0.52
CA PRO A 115 4.94 -9.42 0.20
C PRO A 115 3.69 -9.08 0.99
N LEU A 116 3.42 -7.78 1.21
CA LEU A 116 2.18 -7.30 1.84
C LEU A 116 0.95 -7.56 0.98
N LEU A 117 1.13 -7.68 -0.33
CA LEU A 117 0.07 -8.05 -1.25
C LEU A 117 -0.29 -9.52 -1.04
N GLU A 118 -1.50 -9.79 -0.56
CA GLU A 118 -2.01 -11.16 -0.42
C GLU A 118 -2.43 -11.79 -1.77
N ALA A 119 -2.34 -11.03 -2.87
CA ALA A 119 -2.68 -11.45 -4.22
C ALA A 119 -1.93 -10.59 -5.25
N GLN A 120 -1.89 -11.06 -6.47
CA GLN A 120 -1.40 -10.26 -7.60
C GLN A 120 -2.34 -9.10 -7.90
N ILE A 121 -1.80 -7.97 -8.34
CA ILE A 121 -2.58 -6.79 -8.72
C ILE A 121 -3.25 -6.93 -10.09
N ALA A 122 -2.89 -7.96 -10.85
CA ALA A 122 -3.50 -8.25 -12.14
C ALA A 122 -5.03 -8.36 -12.03
N GLY A 123 -5.72 -7.59 -12.87
CA GLY A 123 -7.19 -7.48 -12.82
C GLY A 123 -7.72 -6.46 -11.79
N ALA A 124 -6.87 -5.67 -11.17
CA ALA A 124 -7.30 -4.52 -10.38
C ALA A 124 -8.07 -3.54 -11.27
N LYS A 125 -9.20 -3.03 -10.77
CA LYS A 125 -10.05 -2.08 -11.50
C LYS A 125 -9.67 -0.64 -11.22
N SER A 126 -9.21 -0.38 -10.01
CA SER A 126 -8.86 0.96 -9.55
C SER A 126 -7.62 0.91 -8.66
N ALA A 127 -6.81 1.94 -8.69
CA ALA A 127 -5.63 2.09 -7.85
C ALA A 127 -5.50 3.51 -7.31
N ILE A 128 -5.08 3.61 -6.07
CA ILE A 128 -4.65 4.86 -5.45
C ILE A 128 -3.13 4.77 -5.29
N ILE A 129 -2.42 5.71 -5.88
CA ILE A 129 -0.97 5.74 -5.88
C ILE A 129 -0.51 6.99 -5.14
N ASN A 130 0.22 6.80 -4.05
CA ASN A 130 0.88 7.88 -3.32
C ASN A 130 2.38 7.84 -3.58
N ILE A 131 2.89 8.91 -4.16
CA ILE A 131 4.30 9.07 -4.49
C ILE A 131 4.87 10.12 -3.55
N THR A 132 5.83 9.71 -2.73
CA THR A 132 6.53 10.63 -1.83
C THR A 132 8.02 10.53 -2.09
N GLY A 133 8.66 11.65 -2.34
CA GLY A 133 10.10 11.68 -2.56
C GLY A 133 10.73 12.99 -2.09
N GLY A 134 12.04 13.09 -2.23
CA GLY A 134 12.78 14.32 -1.94
C GLY A 134 12.51 15.41 -2.99
N ASP A 135 13.25 16.51 -2.88
CA ASP A 135 13.13 17.71 -3.72
C ASP A 135 13.41 17.49 -5.22
N LYS A 136 14.04 16.37 -5.57
CA LYS A 136 14.39 15.99 -6.94
C LYS A 136 13.34 15.15 -7.66
N VAL A 137 12.24 14.78 -7.01
CA VAL A 137 11.15 14.03 -7.67
C VAL A 137 10.47 14.88 -8.71
N SER A 138 10.41 14.38 -9.92
CA SER A 138 9.80 15.03 -11.07
C SER A 138 8.42 14.43 -11.41
N LEU A 139 7.64 15.19 -12.21
CA LEU A 139 6.40 14.66 -12.76
C LEU A 139 6.64 13.46 -13.69
N PHE A 140 7.80 13.41 -14.35
CA PHE A 140 8.19 12.30 -15.20
C PHE A 140 8.41 11.01 -14.39
N ASP A 141 9.03 11.12 -13.21
CA ASP A 141 9.18 9.98 -12.29
C ASP A 141 7.82 9.44 -11.87
N ALA A 142 6.89 10.33 -11.56
CA ALA A 142 5.53 9.94 -11.22
C ALA A 142 4.81 9.22 -12.37
N GLN A 143 4.93 9.72 -13.60
CA GLN A 143 4.36 9.08 -14.78
C GLN A 143 4.94 7.68 -15.01
N ASN A 144 6.26 7.52 -14.86
CA ASN A 144 6.92 6.21 -15.01
C ASN A 144 6.43 5.22 -13.95
N ALA A 145 6.34 5.64 -12.68
CA ALA A 145 5.82 4.79 -11.62
C ALA A 145 4.37 4.35 -11.87
N VAL A 146 3.51 5.27 -12.30
CA VAL A 146 2.11 4.97 -12.63
C VAL A 146 2.02 3.99 -13.79
N ALA A 147 2.83 4.18 -14.86
CA ALA A 147 2.86 3.28 -16.03
C ALA A 147 3.21 1.84 -15.63
N VAL A 148 4.22 1.64 -14.77
CA VAL A 148 4.60 0.32 -14.26
C VAL A 148 3.45 -0.36 -13.54
N ILE A 149 2.72 0.39 -12.72
CA ILE A 149 1.57 -0.16 -11.95
C ILE A 149 0.41 -0.50 -12.89
N GLN A 150 0.10 0.36 -13.87
CA GLN A 150 -0.94 0.12 -14.86
C GLN A 150 -0.65 -1.12 -15.70
N ASP A 151 0.57 -1.28 -16.19
CA ASP A 151 0.99 -2.44 -16.97
C ASP A 151 0.85 -3.74 -16.15
N ALA A 152 1.27 -3.72 -14.91
CA ALA A 152 1.18 -4.87 -14.01
C ALA A 152 -0.28 -5.21 -13.63
N ALA A 153 -1.16 -4.23 -13.60
CA ALA A 153 -2.60 -4.44 -13.34
C ALA A 153 -3.37 -4.95 -14.56
N GLY A 154 -2.80 -4.85 -15.77
CA GLY A 154 -3.42 -5.32 -17.01
C GLY A 154 -3.85 -4.21 -17.96
N GLY A 155 -3.40 -2.97 -17.75
CA GLY A 155 -3.53 -1.83 -18.66
C GLY A 155 -4.80 -0.98 -18.50
N GLU A 156 -5.93 -1.56 -18.13
CA GLU A 156 -7.20 -0.84 -17.92
C GLU A 156 -7.52 -0.66 -16.44
N VAL A 157 -6.68 0.10 -15.74
CA VAL A 157 -6.90 0.43 -14.33
C VAL A 157 -7.15 1.93 -14.17
N ASP A 158 -8.20 2.29 -13.45
CA ASP A 158 -8.48 3.67 -13.07
C ASP A 158 -7.55 4.09 -11.94
N CYS A 159 -6.51 4.86 -12.29
CA CYS A 159 -5.48 5.29 -11.34
C CYS A 159 -5.67 6.74 -10.95
N ILE A 160 -5.81 6.98 -9.65
CA ILE A 160 -5.64 8.30 -9.08
C ILE A 160 -4.30 8.35 -8.34
N PHE A 161 -3.57 9.45 -8.46
CA PHE A 161 -2.27 9.59 -7.82
C PHE A 161 -2.09 10.94 -7.15
N GLY A 162 -1.39 10.93 -6.02
CA GLY A 162 -0.92 12.12 -5.32
C GLY A 162 0.61 12.15 -5.29
N ILE A 163 1.17 13.36 -5.30
CA ILE A 163 2.62 13.57 -5.23
C ILE A 163 2.91 14.51 -4.07
N ALA A 164 3.64 14.03 -3.08
CA ALA A 164 4.11 14.79 -1.94
C ALA A 164 5.64 14.89 -1.93
N ILE A 165 6.14 16.02 -1.47
CA ILE A 165 7.57 16.22 -1.24
C ILE A 165 7.87 16.09 0.24
N ASN A 166 8.87 15.29 0.56
CA ASN A 166 9.43 15.17 1.90
C ASN A 166 10.95 15.34 1.83
N GLU A 167 11.44 16.50 2.18
CA GLU A 167 12.87 16.86 2.13
C GLU A 167 13.76 15.94 2.97
N GLN A 168 13.19 15.24 3.96
CA GLN A 168 13.94 14.30 4.81
C GLN A 168 14.35 13.03 4.06
N LEU A 169 13.73 12.74 2.92
CA LEU A 169 14.04 11.57 2.09
C LEU A 169 15.26 11.78 1.19
N GLY A 170 15.73 13.01 1.01
CA GLY A 170 16.91 13.30 0.19
C GLY A 170 16.76 12.80 -1.24
N ASP A 171 17.58 11.85 -1.63
CA ASP A 171 17.60 11.28 -3.00
C ASP A 171 16.62 10.08 -3.19
N ALA A 172 15.87 9.68 -2.18
CA ALA A 172 14.87 8.61 -2.30
C ALA A 172 13.58 9.09 -2.99
#